data_566c249665acaa298fed96440774ec85
#
_entry.id   566c249665acaa298fed96440774ec85
#
_cell.length_a   1.000
_cell.length_b   1.000
_cell.length_c   1.000
_cell.angle_alpha   90.00
_cell.angle_beta   90.00
_cell.angle_gamma   90.00
#
_symmetry.space_group_name_H-M   'P 1'
#
loop_
_entity.id
_entity.type
_entity.pdbx_description
1 polymer ?
#
loop_
_entity_poly.entity_id
_entity_poly.type
_entity_poly.pdbx_seq_one_letter_code
_entity_poly.pdbx_strand_id
1 'polypeptide(L)'
;MSAKKTAAAKRKSVRRASQLNPEILIFDVDGVLIDVRETFWLSALQTVHEITGKRATWAELYRWKSKPENNDDWRMVSNWVSSMGHQVSYEQARDAFQKYYWGENGKPGNVLKEKLLVSQKQFSKWASRCELNLFTGRTRREFSYTFERMPAASLFRNVVTMDDVKNKKPSPEGLFKILANRDPDSALYLGDNIDDALAAKAAGVPFMAIIPRESFDFRNRASQFRELGALAILNKVIDLNSWLTKR
;
A
#
# COMPACT_ATOMS: atom_id res chain seq x y z
N MET A 1 -16.85 -19.51 32.62
CA MET A 1 -17.56 -19.14 31.37
C MET A 1 -16.73 -18.30 30.36
N SER A 2 -15.64 -17.67 30.76
CA SER A 2 -14.80 -16.78 29.91
C SER A 2 -14.01 -17.55 28.83
N ALA A 3 -13.31 -18.64 29.14
CA ALA A 3 -12.42 -19.36 28.21
C ALA A 3 -13.13 -19.99 26.99
N LYS A 4 -14.39 -20.46 27.15
CA LYS A 4 -15.17 -21.00 26.02
C LYS A 4 -15.63 -19.92 25.02
N LYS A 5 -15.91 -18.70 25.49
CA LYS A 5 -16.25 -17.56 24.61
C LYS A 5 -15.06 -17.10 23.79
N THR A 6 -13.85 -17.09 24.38
CA THR A 6 -12.60 -16.68 23.69
C THR A 6 -12.18 -17.72 22.63
N ALA A 7 -12.35 -19.02 22.93
CA ALA A 7 -12.05 -20.09 21.97
C ALA A 7 -13.07 -20.14 20.81
N ALA A 8 -14.34 -19.85 21.07
CA ALA A 8 -15.36 -19.77 20.03
C ALA A 8 -15.17 -18.52 19.12
N ALA A 9 -14.77 -17.38 19.68
CA ALA A 9 -14.42 -16.19 18.93
C ALA A 9 -13.16 -16.42 18.07
N LYS A 10 -12.13 -17.08 18.63
CA LYS A 10 -10.91 -17.46 17.90
C LYS A 10 -11.19 -18.50 16.79
N ARG A 11 -12.08 -19.49 17.04
CA ARG A 11 -12.52 -20.45 16.01
C ARG A 11 -13.39 -19.79 14.92
N LYS A 12 -14.22 -18.79 15.26
CA LYS A 12 -14.98 -18.00 14.27
C LYS A 12 -14.05 -17.15 13.40
N SER A 13 -12.99 -16.53 13.97
CA SER A 13 -12.02 -15.74 13.20
C SER A 13 -11.20 -16.61 12.23
N VAL A 14 -10.76 -17.80 12.66
CA VAL A 14 -10.01 -18.74 11.82
C VAL A 14 -10.92 -19.37 10.73
N ARG A 15 -12.21 -19.67 11.02
CA ARG A 15 -13.16 -20.12 9.99
C ARG A 15 -13.56 -19.00 9.01
N ARG A 16 -13.64 -17.75 9.45
CA ARG A 16 -13.86 -16.60 8.52
C ARG A 16 -12.73 -16.42 7.53
N ALA A 17 -11.48 -16.60 7.96
CA ALA A 17 -10.31 -16.43 7.07
C ALA A 17 -10.24 -17.49 5.95
N SER A 18 -10.77 -18.70 6.16
CA SER A 18 -10.75 -19.77 5.15
C SER A 18 -11.92 -19.77 4.15
N GLN A 19 -12.84 -18.79 4.23
CA GLN A 19 -14.04 -18.69 3.40
C GLN A 19 -14.37 -17.26 2.98
N LEU A 20 -13.35 -16.43 2.73
CA LEU A 20 -13.59 -15.10 2.19
C LEU A 20 -14.10 -15.22 0.76
N ASN A 21 -15.27 -14.68 0.53
CA ASN A 21 -15.86 -14.53 -0.79
C ASN A 21 -16.21 -13.05 -1.01
N PRO A 22 -15.20 -12.16 -1.08
CA PRO A 22 -15.45 -10.73 -1.22
C PRO A 22 -16.11 -10.47 -2.57
N GLU A 23 -17.05 -9.53 -2.57
CA GLU A 23 -17.63 -8.98 -3.80
C GLU A 23 -16.72 -7.89 -4.37
N ILE A 24 -15.95 -7.24 -3.50
CA ILE A 24 -15.10 -6.09 -3.80
C ILE A 24 -13.67 -6.39 -3.38
N LEU A 25 -12.73 -6.30 -4.31
CA LEU A 25 -11.31 -6.27 -4.03
C LEU A 25 -10.79 -4.84 -4.16
N ILE A 26 -10.13 -4.37 -3.12
CA ILE A 26 -9.48 -3.07 -3.10
C ILE A 26 -7.98 -3.33 -2.96
N PHE A 27 -7.16 -2.70 -3.80
CA PHE A 27 -5.72 -2.84 -3.75
C PHE A 27 -5.08 -1.48 -3.49
N ASP A 28 -4.06 -1.46 -2.63
CA ASP A 28 -3.02 -0.45 -2.77
C ASP A 28 -2.21 -0.71 -4.04
N VAL A 29 -1.44 0.28 -4.47
CA VAL A 29 -0.65 0.19 -5.71
C VAL A 29 0.81 -0.14 -5.41
N ASP A 30 1.44 0.67 -4.57
CA ASP A 30 2.87 0.62 -4.29
C ASP A 30 3.20 -0.52 -3.34
N GLY A 31 4.16 -1.39 -3.72
CA GLY A 31 4.49 -2.59 -2.94
C GLY A 31 3.49 -3.74 -3.06
N VAL A 32 2.30 -3.50 -3.65
CA VAL A 32 1.23 -4.49 -3.87
C VAL A 32 1.13 -4.88 -5.34
N LEU A 33 0.90 -3.92 -6.22
CA LEU A 33 0.75 -4.11 -7.66
C LEU A 33 1.99 -3.68 -8.45
N ILE A 34 2.75 -2.74 -7.92
CA ILE A 34 3.95 -2.16 -8.52
C ILE A 34 5.13 -2.35 -7.56
N ASP A 35 6.27 -2.78 -8.08
CA ASP A 35 7.54 -2.79 -7.35
C ASP A 35 8.10 -1.37 -7.30
N VAL A 36 8.19 -0.83 -6.10
CA VAL A 36 8.60 0.58 -5.86
C VAL A 36 10.04 0.73 -5.41
N ARG A 37 10.79 -0.36 -5.31
CA ARG A 37 12.16 -0.33 -4.76
C ARG A 37 13.08 0.53 -5.61
N GLU A 38 13.04 0.38 -6.93
CA GLU A 38 13.88 1.15 -7.87
C GLU A 38 13.24 2.48 -8.31
N THR A 39 12.06 2.80 -7.80
CA THR A 39 11.30 4.02 -8.13
C THR A 39 11.17 4.94 -6.92
N PHE A 40 10.06 4.91 -6.19
CA PHE A 40 9.81 5.77 -5.03
C PHE A 40 10.88 5.61 -3.94
N TRP A 41 11.24 4.39 -3.57
CA TRP A 41 12.19 4.16 -2.49
C TRP A 41 13.60 4.60 -2.85
N LEU A 42 14.02 4.34 -4.09
CA LEU A 42 15.31 4.85 -4.56
C LEU A 42 15.31 6.38 -4.62
N SER A 43 14.21 7.00 -5.06
CA SER A 43 14.08 8.47 -5.08
C SER A 43 14.15 9.05 -3.67
N ALA A 44 13.54 8.41 -2.67
CA ALA A 44 13.65 8.82 -1.27
C ALA A 44 15.09 8.77 -0.77
N LEU A 45 15.82 7.67 -1.03
CA LEU A 45 17.24 7.54 -0.64
C LEU A 45 18.12 8.61 -1.30
N GLN A 46 17.90 8.87 -2.58
CA GLN A 46 18.63 9.91 -3.33
C GLN A 46 18.33 11.31 -2.79
N THR A 47 17.08 11.59 -2.45
CA THR A 47 16.66 12.86 -1.85
C THR A 47 17.29 13.09 -0.48
N VAL A 48 17.27 12.05 0.38
CA VAL A 48 17.95 12.14 1.69
C VAL A 48 19.43 12.41 1.51
N HIS A 49 20.09 11.74 0.54
CA HIS A 49 21.49 11.97 0.27
C HIS A 49 21.76 13.40 -0.24
N GLU A 50 20.95 13.92 -1.16
CA GLU A 50 21.07 15.28 -1.69
C GLU A 50 20.99 16.32 -0.57
N ILE A 51 20.01 16.17 0.33
CA ILE A 51 19.75 17.16 1.38
C ILE A 51 20.80 17.10 2.51
N THR A 52 21.24 15.89 2.87
CA THR A 52 22.05 15.69 4.09
C THR A 52 23.54 15.45 3.81
N GLY A 53 23.92 15.17 2.57
CA GLY A 53 25.25 14.69 2.19
C GLY A 53 25.57 13.27 2.69
N LYS A 54 24.68 12.62 3.44
CA LYS A 54 24.88 11.28 4.00
C LYS A 54 24.19 10.22 3.16
N ARG A 55 24.87 9.10 2.89
CA ARG A 55 24.26 7.94 2.26
C ARG A 55 23.24 7.32 3.21
N ALA A 56 21.98 7.34 2.81
CA ALA A 56 20.92 6.61 3.49
C ALA A 56 20.91 5.13 3.04
N THR A 57 20.56 4.24 3.96
CA THR A 57 20.52 2.79 3.73
C THR A 57 19.09 2.28 3.54
N TRP A 58 18.95 1.13 2.88
CA TRP A 58 17.66 0.43 2.77
C TRP A 58 17.06 0.10 4.14
N ALA A 59 17.90 -0.28 5.12
CA ALA A 59 17.44 -0.59 6.48
C ALA A 59 16.84 0.64 7.18
N GLU A 60 17.40 1.82 6.96
CA GLU A 60 16.86 3.06 7.47
C GLU A 60 15.54 3.42 6.79
N LEU A 61 15.48 3.29 5.46
CA LEU A 61 14.25 3.49 4.71
C LEU A 61 13.10 2.61 5.24
N TYR A 62 13.35 1.30 5.40
CA TYR A 62 12.33 0.39 5.94
C TYR A 62 11.87 0.79 7.33
N ARG A 63 12.78 1.23 8.21
CA ARG A 63 12.42 1.73 9.55
C ARG A 63 11.54 2.98 9.49
N TRP A 64 11.79 3.86 8.52
CA TRP A 64 10.95 5.04 8.31
C TRP A 64 9.59 4.68 7.73
N LYS A 65 9.53 3.84 6.72
CA LYS A 65 8.27 3.34 6.10
C LYS A 65 7.38 2.56 7.08
N SER A 66 7.95 1.97 8.12
CA SER A 66 7.20 1.22 9.13
C SER A 66 6.52 2.11 10.18
N LYS A 67 6.73 3.42 10.16
CA LYS A 67 6.07 4.37 11.09
C LYS A 67 4.73 4.80 10.50
N PRO A 68 3.68 4.98 11.34
CA PRO A 68 2.42 5.58 10.92
C PRO A 68 2.62 6.95 10.25
N GLU A 69 1.72 7.31 9.35
CA GLU A 69 1.72 8.57 8.57
C GLU A 69 2.89 8.73 7.58
N ASN A 70 3.74 7.72 7.43
CA ASN A 70 4.86 7.72 6.47
C ASN A 70 4.54 6.99 5.15
N ASN A 71 3.26 6.78 4.85
CA ASN A 71 2.84 6.33 3.53
C ASN A 71 3.06 7.43 2.46
N ASP A 72 2.99 8.70 2.83
CA ASP A 72 3.40 9.84 2.02
C ASP A 72 4.94 9.94 2.03
N ASP A 73 5.58 9.57 0.92
CA ASP A 73 7.05 9.53 0.82
C ASP A 73 7.69 10.90 1.02
N TRP A 74 7.05 11.98 0.63
CA TRP A 74 7.57 13.34 0.80
C TRP A 74 7.57 13.77 2.26
N ARG A 75 6.49 13.45 2.98
CA ARG A 75 6.41 13.65 4.43
C ARG A 75 7.44 12.79 5.15
N MET A 76 7.57 11.53 4.75
CA MET A 76 8.57 10.63 5.31
C MET A 76 9.98 11.20 5.14
N VAL A 77 10.35 11.66 3.94
CA VAL A 77 11.67 12.27 3.66
C VAL A 77 11.85 13.53 4.50
N SER A 78 10.87 14.45 4.54
CA SER A 78 10.93 15.67 5.36
C SER A 78 11.18 15.35 6.84
N ASN A 79 10.42 14.41 7.41
CA ASN A 79 10.58 13.95 8.79
C ASN A 79 11.96 13.31 9.02
N TRP A 80 12.43 12.50 8.05
CA TRP A 80 13.71 11.81 8.16
C TRP A 80 14.88 12.80 8.20
N VAL A 81 14.95 13.71 7.24
CA VAL A 81 16.02 14.70 7.19
C VAL A 81 15.96 15.68 8.37
N SER A 82 14.76 16.02 8.84
CA SER A 82 14.57 16.82 10.06
C SER A 82 15.13 16.13 11.29
N SER A 83 14.99 14.80 11.40
CA SER A 83 15.58 14.03 12.51
C SER A 83 17.11 14.01 12.49
N MET A 84 17.71 14.37 11.36
CA MET A 84 19.18 14.50 11.18
C MET A 84 19.67 15.93 11.37
N GLY A 85 18.79 16.87 11.79
CA GLY A 85 19.11 18.27 12.06
C GLY A 85 18.98 19.22 10.84
N HIS A 86 18.42 18.74 9.72
CA HIS A 86 18.15 19.55 8.54
C HIS A 86 16.72 20.05 8.52
N GLN A 87 16.50 21.35 8.45
CA GLN A 87 15.16 21.93 8.32
C GLN A 87 14.74 21.96 6.85
N VAL A 88 13.77 21.13 6.49
CA VAL A 88 13.22 21.00 5.14
C VAL A 88 11.71 20.93 5.21
N SER A 89 11.03 21.83 4.48
CA SER A 89 9.57 21.80 4.39
C SER A 89 9.10 20.58 3.58
N TYR A 90 7.80 20.28 3.70
CA TYR A 90 7.15 19.25 2.89
C TYR A 90 7.33 19.50 1.39
N GLU A 91 7.14 20.77 0.96
CA GLU A 91 7.26 21.18 -0.44
C GLU A 91 8.70 21.04 -0.94
N GLN A 92 9.69 21.43 -0.14
CA GLN A 92 11.10 21.27 -0.49
C GLN A 92 11.48 19.79 -0.62
N ALA A 93 11.02 18.94 0.30
CA ALA A 93 11.23 17.49 0.22
C ALA A 93 10.58 16.89 -1.02
N ARG A 94 9.34 17.30 -1.32
CA ARG A 94 8.61 16.91 -2.54
C ARG A 94 9.37 17.31 -3.79
N ASP A 95 9.77 18.56 -3.91
CA ASP A 95 10.39 19.09 -5.13
C ASP A 95 11.75 18.42 -5.38
N ALA A 96 12.55 18.18 -4.35
CA ALA A 96 13.78 17.41 -4.44
C ALA A 96 13.52 15.94 -4.85
N PHE A 97 12.51 15.30 -4.24
CA PHE A 97 12.11 13.94 -4.58
C PHE A 97 11.65 13.80 -6.05
N GLN A 98 10.84 14.74 -6.52
CA GLN A 98 10.26 14.72 -7.86
C GLN A 98 11.34 14.81 -8.96
N LYS A 99 12.49 15.46 -8.72
CA LYS A 99 13.62 15.46 -9.65
C LYS A 99 14.15 14.06 -9.90
N TYR A 100 14.28 13.23 -8.86
CA TYR A 100 14.73 11.85 -9.00
C TYR A 100 13.64 10.95 -9.58
N TYR A 101 12.40 11.17 -9.18
CA TYR A 101 11.28 10.33 -9.64
C TYR A 101 10.97 10.54 -11.11
N TRP A 102 10.78 11.79 -11.55
CA TRP A 102 10.46 12.12 -12.94
C TRP A 102 11.66 12.27 -13.84
N GLY A 103 12.81 12.58 -13.29
CA GLY A 103 14.02 13.02 -14.00
C GLY A 103 14.08 14.51 -14.20
N GLU A 104 15.28 15.01 -14.42
CA GLU A 104 15.57 16.43 -14.61
C GLU A 104 16.77 16.62 -15.54
N ASN A 105 16.79 17.71 -16.30
CA ASN A 105 17.93 18.11 -17.15
C ASN A 105 18.38 17.01 -18.13
N GLY A 106 17.43 16.32 -18.77
CA GLY A 106 17.70 15.24 -19.71
C GLY A 106 18.10 13.90 -19.07
N LYS A 107 18.21 13.82 -17.75
CA LYS A 107 18.41 12.56 -17.03
C LYS A 107 17.08 11.83 -16.85
N PRO A 108 17.00 10.53 -17.16
CA PRO A 108 15.78 9.76 -16.99
C PRO A 108 15.43 9.61 -15.51
N GLY A 109 14.13 9.70 -15.18
CA GLY A 109 13.63 9.50 -13.83
C GLY A 109 13.51 8.04 -13.46
N ASN A 110 13.48 7.80 -12.15
CA ASN A 110 13.29 6.45 -11.60
C ASN A 110 11.92 5.84 -11.97
N VAL A 111 10.91 6.65 -12.29
CA VAL A 111 9.59 6.21 -12.74
C VAL A 111 9.66 5.23 -13.93
N LEU A 112 10.69 5.35 -14.78
CA LEU A 112 10.89 4.43 -15.89
C LEU A 112 11.26 3.00 -15.48
N LYS A 113 11.62 2.78 -14.21
CA LYS A 113 11.98 1.47 -13.65
C LYS A 113 10.78 0.75 -13.01
N GLU A 114 9.58 1.29 -13.11
CA GLU A 114 8.38 0.66 -12.57
C GLU A 114 8.16 -0.73 -13.16
N LYS A 115 7.89 -1.70 -12.29
CA LYS A 115 7.62 -3.09 -12.66
C LYS A 115 6.27 -3.53 -12.09
N LEU A 116 5.39 -3.99 -12.97
CA LEU A 116 4.11 -4.57 -12.58
C LEU A 116 4.34 -5.95 -11.96
N LEU A 117 3.78 -6.18 -10.77
CA LEU A 117 3.87 -7.44 -10.02
C LEU A 117 2.75 -8.44 -10.38
N VAL A 118 1.74 -7.99 -11.14
CA VAL A 118 0.54 -8.76 -11.48
C VAL A 118 0.32 -8.76 -12.98
N SER A 119 0.10 -9.92 -13.57
CA SER A 119 -0.21 -10.03 -14.99
C SER A 119 -1.64 -9.59 -15.30
N GLN A 120 -1.89 -9.13 -16.54
CA GLN A 120 -3.23 -8.82 -17.04
C GLN A 120 -4.18 -10.02 -16.89
N LYS A 121 -3.72 -11.23 -17.22
CA LYS A 121 -4.49 -12.47 -17.04
C LYS A 121 -4.97 -12.66 -15.60
N GLN A 122 -4.14 -12.30 -14.61
CA GLN A 122 -4.51 -12.40 -13.21
C GLN A 122 -5.55 -11.35 -12.82
N PHE A 123 -5.43 -10.11 -13.29
CA PHE A 123 -6.46 -9.10 -13.09
C PHE A 123 -7.80 -9.52 -13.72
N SER A 124 -7.80 -10.02 -14.94
CA SER A 124 -9.02 -10.54 -15.60
C SER A 124 -9.65 -11.69 -14.81
N LYS A 125 -8.83 -12.57 -14.23
CA LYS A 125 -9.32 -13.65 -13.35
C LYS A 125 -9.99 -13.12 -12.09
N TRP A 126 -9.46 -12.07 -11.46
CA TRP A 126 -10.10 -11.46 -10.30
C TRP A 126 -11.36 -10.68 -10.71
N ALA A 127 -11.30 -9.91 -11.82
CA ALA A 127 -12.42 -9.12 -12.32
C ALA A 127 -13.64 -9.98 -12.73
N SER A 128 -13.43 -11.25 -13.15
CA SER A 128 -14.53 -12.17 -13.44
C SER A 128 -15.29 -12.64 -12.19
N ARG A 129 -14.83 -12.28 -10.98
CA ARG A 129 -15.36 -12.77 -9.70
C ARG A 129 -15.70 -11.65 -8.70
N CYS A 130 -14.97 -10.56 -8.78
CA CYS A 130 -15.06 -9.45 -7.84
C CYS A 130 -14.97 -8.12 -8.59
N GLU A 131 -15.58 -7.09 -8.07
CA GLU A 131 -15.32 -5.72 -8.49
C GLU A 131 -13.92 -5.30 -8.05
N LEU A 132 -13.08 -4.83 -8.97
CA LEU A 132 -11.74 -4.37 -8.65
C LEU A 132 -11.71 -2.86 -8.43
N ASN A 133 -11.02 -2.43 -7.39
CA ASN A 133 -10.85 -1.03 -7.02
C ASN A 133 -9.43 -0.75 -6.54
N LEU A 134 -9.02 0.52 -6.60
CA LEU A 134 -7.72 0.98 -6.15
C LEU A 134 -7.86 2.09 -5.12
N PHE A 135 -7.04 2.02 -4.06
CA PHE A 135 -6.86 3.09 -3.10
C PHE A 135 -5.38 3.30 -2.84
N THR A 136 -4.81 4.38 -3.40
CA THR A 136 -3.36 4.62 -3.42
C THR A 136 -2.97 5.96 -2.80
N GLY A 137 -1.75 6.00 -2.24
CA GLY A 137 -1.09 7.24 -1.82
C GLY A 137 -0.47 8.05 -2.96
N ARG A 138 -0.54 7.57 -4.21
CA ARG A 138 -0.06 8.33 -5.38
C ARG A 138 -0.93 9.54 -5.64
N THR A 139 -0.32 10.59 -6.20
CA THR A 139 -1.05 11.67 -6.86
C THR A 139 -1.74 11.15 -8.12
N ARG A 140 -2.75 11.86 -8.61
CA ARG A 140 -3.42 11.55 -9.87
C ARG A 140 -2.42 11.51 -11.04
N ARG A 141 -1.45 12.41 -11.07
CA ARG A 141 -0.41 12.46 -12.09
C ARG A 141 0.47 11.20 -12.09
N GLU A 142 0.96 10.80 -10.92
CA GLU A 142 1.80 9.59 -10.78
C GLU A 142 1.03 8.34 -11.14
N PHE A 143 -0.24 8.26 -10.70
CA PHE A 143 -1.13 7.15 -11.02
C PHE A 143 -1.38 7.05 -12.53
N SER A 144 -1.80 8.15 -13.20
CA SER A 144 -2.09 8.16 -14.63
C SER A 144 -0.88 7.75 -15.45
N TYR A 145 0.30 8.26 -15.11
CA TYR A 145 1.53 7.89 -15.82
C TYR A 145 1.79 6.37 -15.83
N THR A 146 1.55 5.71 -14.71
CA THR A 146 1.71 4.25 -14.57
C THR A 146 0.58 3.50 -15.25
N PHE A 147 -0.67 3.87 -14.93
CA PHE A 147 -1.86 3.12 -15.30
C PHE A 147 -2.25 3.24 -16.78
N GLU A 148 -2.00 4.36 -17.43
CA GLU A 148 -2.21 4.50 -18.89
C GLU A 148 -1.40 3.49 -19.71
N ARG A 149 -0.32 2.97 -19.09
CA ARG A 149 0.53 1.92 -19.69
C ARG A 149 0.13 0.51 -19.29
N MET A 150 -0.85 0.37 -18.38
CA MET A 150 -1.30 -0.94 -17.89
C MET A 150 -2.52 -1.42 -18.68
N PRO A 151 -2.43 -2.55 -19.37
CA PRO A 151 -3.57 -3.11 -20.14
C PRO A 151 -4.79 -3.41 -19.26
N ALA A 152 -4.59 -3.52 -17.93
CA ALA A 152 -5.65 -3.86 -16.97
C ALA A 152 -6.39 -2.64 -16.39
N ALA A 153 -6.04 -1.41 -16.78
CA ALA A 153 -6.61 -0.18 -16.18
C ALA A 153 -8.15 -0.15 -16.27
N SER A 154 -8.72 -0.59 -17.38
CA SER A 154 -10.16 -0.63 -17.60
C SER A 154 -10.92 -1.64 -16.74
N LEU A 155 -10.23 -2.54 -16.03
CA LEU A 155 -10.86 -3.53 -15.15
C LEU A 155 -11.17 -2.96 -13.76
N PHE A 156 -10.64 -1.78 -13.42
CA PHE A 156 -10.87 -1.14 -12.12
C PHE A 156 -12.05 -0.17 -12.20
N ARG A 157 -13.05 -0.40 -11.33
CA ARG A 157 -14.26 0.42 -11.29
C ARG A 157 -14.02 1.79 -10.68
N ASN A 158 -13.34 1.82 -9.54
CA ASN A 158 -12.98 3.05 -8.86
C ASN A 158 -11.49 3.11 -8.61
N VAL A 159 -10.95 4.30 -8.80
CA VAL A 159 -9.56 4.64 -8.48
C VAL A 159 -9.60 5.86 -7.57
N VAL A 160 -9.17 5.68 -6.33
CA VAL A 160 -9.04 6.75 -5.35
C VAL A 160 -7.57 7.01 -5.08
N THR A 161 -7.09 8.18 -5.46
CA THR A 161 -5.73 8.66 -5.24
C THR A 161 -5.68 9.59 -4.02
N MET A 162 -4.49 10.02 -3.63
CA MET A 162 -4.35 11.02 -2.56
C MET A 162 -5.00 12.37 -2.89
N ASP A 163 -5.19 12.69 -4.18
CA ASP A 163 -5.80 13.94 -4.61
C ASP A 163 -7.34 13.90 -4.57
N ASP A 164 -7.92 12.72 -4.42
CA ASP A 164 -9.38 12.52 -4.36
C ASP A 164 -9.93 12.58 -2.94
N VAL A 165 -9.08 12.71 -1.93
CA VAL A 165 -9.46 12.71 -0.51
C VAL A 165 -8.95 13.96 0.20
N LYS A 166 -9.70 14.42 1.20
CA LYS A 166 -9.23 15.50 2.10
C LYS A 166 -8.19 14.98 3.08
N ASN A 167 -8.46 13.79 3.63
CA ASN A 167 -7.60 13.14 4.60
C ASN A 167 -6.99 11.89 3.97
N LYS A 168 -5.67 11.94 3.74
CA LYS A 168 -4.90 10.83 3.19
C LYS A 168 -4.89 9.64 4.18
N LYS A 169 -4.45 8.46 3.72
CA LYS A 169 -4.13 7.33 4.61
C LYS A 169 -3.25 7.84 5.78
N PRO A 170 -3.52 7.43 7.00
CA PRO A 170 -4.37 6.32 7.47
C PRO A 170 -5.88 6.63 7.60
N SER A 171 -6.39 7.76 7.08
CA SER A 171 -7.82 8.02 7.08
C SER A 171 -8.59 6.99 6.23
N PRO A 172 -9.77 6.53 6.67
CA PRO A 172 -10.62 5.60 5.91
C PRO A 172 -11.38 6.26 4.76
N GLU A 173 -11.24 7.56 4.54
CA GLU A 173 -12.04 8.35 3.60
C GLU A 173 -12.09 7.73 2.20
N GLY A 174 -10.94 7.27 1.68
CA GLY A 174 -10.88 6.64 0.36
C GLY A 174 -11.62 5.30 0.30
N LEU A 175 -11.60 4.51 1.38
CA LEU A 175 -12.35 3.27 1.46
C LEU A 175 -13.86 3.53 1.51
N PHE A 176 -14.31 4.55 2.23
CA PHE A 176 -15.73 4.94 2.24
C PHE A 176 -16.22 5.40 0.87
N LYS A 177 -15.38 6.11 0.09
CA LYS A 177 -15.72 6.48 -1.30
C LYS A 177 -15.89 5.26 -2.19
N ILE A 178 -15.02 4.25 -2.05
CA ILE A 178 -15.13 2.99 -2.82
C ILE A 178 -16.35 2.17 -2.39
N LEU A 179 -16.61 2.07 -1.11
CA LEU A 179 -17.73 1.31 -0.58
C LEU A 179 -19.09 1.90 -0.96
N ALA A 180 -19.21 3.23 -1.04
CA ALA A 180 -20.45 3.91 -1.42
C ALA A 180 -21.68 3.37 -0.65
N ASN A 181 -21.58 3.24 0.68
CA ASN A 181 -22.58 2.69 1.61
C ASN A 181 -22.79 1.15 1.54
N ARG A 182 -21.98 0.40 0.80
CA ARG A 182 -21.99 -1.06 0.83
C ARG A 182 -21.40 -1.57 2.14
N ASP A 183 -21.78 -2.79 2.53
CA ASP A 183 -21.27 -3.45 3.73
C ASP A 183 -19.73 -3.59 3.64
N PRO A 184 -18.96 -3.07 4.61
CA PRO A 184 -17.51 -3.24 4.67
C PRO A 184 -17.07 -4.72 4.63
N ASP A 185 -17.85 -5.64 5.21
CA ASP A 185 -17.57 -7.09 5.19
C ASP A 185 -17.68 -7.70 3.77
N SER A 186 -18.31 -7.01 2.81
CA SER A 186 -18.34 -7.42 1.39
C SER A 186 -17.03 -7.15 0.65
N ALA A 187 -16.15 -6.34 1.24
CA ALA A 187 -14.88 -5.95 0.63
C ALA A 187 -13.69 -6.63 1.30
N LEU A 188 -12.57 -6.70 0.55
CA LEU A 188 -11.26 -7.07 1.07
C LEU A 188 -10.23 -6.05 0.57
N TYR A 189 -9.51 -5.42 1.49
CA TYR A 189 -8.42 -4.51 1.15
C TYR A 189 -7.06 -5.18 1.29
N LEU A 190 -6.19 -4.99 0.30
CA LEU A 190 -4.83 -5.50 0.26
C LEU A 190 -3.85 -4.33 0.20
N GLY A 191 -2.94 -4.27 1.17
CA GLY A 191 -1.94 -3.20 1.28
C GLY A 191 -0.64 -3.71 1.88
N ASP A 192 0.42 -2.92 1.79
CA ASP A 192 1.74 -3.26 2.31
C ASP A 192 2.20 -2.31 3.42
N ASN A 193 1.47 -1.22 3.68
CA ASN A 193 1.83 -0.20 4.65
C ASN A 193 0.94 -0.25 5.90
N ILE A 194 1.47 0.20 7.03
CA ILE A 194 0.73 0.31 8.31
C ILE A 194 -0.48 1.25 8.15
N ASP A 195 -0.35 2.31 7.36
CA ASP A 195 -1.44 3.25 7.10
C ASP A 195 -2.61 2.61 6.34
N ASP A 196 -2.35 1.57 5.52
CA ASP A 196 -3.41 0.78 4.87
C ASP A 196 -4.21 0.00 5.91
N ALA A 197 -3.51 -0.68 6.82
CA ALA A 197 -4.15 -1.46 7.87
C ALA A 197 -4.95 -0.58 8.85
N LEU A 198 -4.44 0.60 9.17
CA LEU A 198 -5.13 1.58 10.00
C LEU A 198 -6.39 2.10 9.30
N ALA A 199 -6.29 2.45 8.01
CA ALA A 199 -7.44 2.87 7.20
C ALA A 199 -8.50 1.77 7.11
N ALA A 200 -8.08 0.52 6.83
CA ALA A 200 -8.97 -0.64 6.79
C ALA A 200 -9.70 -0.87 8.12
N LYS A 201 -8.94 -0.84 9.22
CA LYS A 201 -9.49 -1.00 10.59
C LYS A 201 -10.51 0.10 10.92
N ALA A 202 -10.21 1.34 10.58
CA ALA A 202 -11.13 2.48 10.79
C ALA A 202 -12.38 2.41 9.92
N ALA A 203 -12.28 1.84 8.70
CA ALA A 203 -13.41 1.62 7.81
C ALA A 203 -14.21 0.35 8.12
N GLY A 204 -13.73 -0.53 9.01
CA GLY A 204 -14.30 -1.84 9.25
C GLY A 204 -14.09 -2.84 8.11
N VAL A 205 -13.21 -2.56 7.16
CA VAL A 205 -12.94 -3.41 6.00
C VAL A 205 -11.95 -4.52 6.37
N PRO A 206 -12.27 -5.80 6.06
CA PRO A 206 -11.30 -6.89 6.14
C PRO A 206 -10.00 -6.58 5.39
N PHE A 207 -8.85 -6.86 6.01
CA PHE A 207 -7.54 -6.49 5.48
C PHE A 207 -6.58 -7.67 5.41
N MET A 208 -5.79 -7.74 4.34
CA MET A 208 -4.63 -8.63 4.22
C MET A 208 -3.37 -7.80 3.91
N ALA A 209 -2.30 -8.08 4.63
CA ALA A 209 -1.02 -7.43 4.39
C ALA A 209 -0.21 -8.17 3.33
N ILE A 210 0.47 -7.43 2.47
CA ILE A 210 1.43 -7.97 1.49
C ILE A 210 2.83 -7.65 2.01
N ILE A 211 3.58 -8.65 2.44
CA ILE A 211 4.95 -8.48 2.91
C ILE A 211 5.81 -9.62 2.34
N PRO A 212 6.73 -9.35 1.41
CA PRO A 212 7.68 -10.35 0.97
C PRO A 212 8.49 -10.91 2.15
N ARG A 213 8.63 -12.24 2.23
CA ARG A 213 9.31 -12.91 3.36
C ARG A 213 10.78 -12.53 3.49
N GLU A 214 11.39 -12.16 2.38
CA GLU A 214 12.76 -11.67 2.27
C GLU A 214 12.91 -10.19 2.67
N SER A 215 11.81 -9.50 2.97
CA SER A 215 11.84 -8.09 3.39
C SER A 215 12.64 -7.94 4.69
N PHE A 216 13.40 -6.86 4.75
CA PHE A 216 13.99 -6.42 6.00
C PHE A 216 12.90 -6.27 7.07
N ASP A 217 13.17 -6.75 8.27
CA ASP A 217 12.27 -6.67 9.43
C ASP A 217 10.89 -7.34 9.24
N PHE A 218 10.80 -8.36 8.38
CA PHE A 218 9.57 -9.10 8.11
C PHE A 218 8.81 -9.51 9.38
N ARG A 219 9.51 -10.02 10.42
CA ARG A 219 8.88 -10.52 11.64
C ARG A 219 8.17 -9.42 12.42
N ASN A 220 8.83 -8.28 12.58
CA ASN A 220 8.27 -7.14 13.30
C ASN A 220 7.08 -6.54 12.54
N ARG A 221 7.22 -6.28 11.24
CA ARG A 221 6.12 -5.80 10.39
C ARG A 221 4.93 -6.75 10.43
N ALA A 222 5.16 -8.06 10.30
CA ALA A 222 4.10 -9.06 10.36
C ALA A 222 3.41 -9.09 11.73
N SER A 223 4.13 -8.83 12.85
CA SER A 223 3.52 -8.68 14.18
C SER A 223 2.60 -7.47 14.22
N GLN A 224 3.07 -6.32 13.80
CA GLN A 224 2.29 -5.08 13.77
C GLN A 224 0.98 -5.25 12.96
N PHE A 225 1.04 -5.85 11.78
CA PHE A 225 -0.17 -6.10 10.98
C PHE A 225 -1.16 -7.05 11.67
N ARG A 226 -0.67 -8.10 12.36
CA ARG A 226 -1.55 -8.99 13.15
C ARG A 226 -2.23 -8.26 14.31
N GLU A 227 -1.51 -7.39 15.00
CA GLU A 227 -2.03 -6.55 16.10
C GLU A 227 -3.09 -5.56 15.58
N LEU A 228 -2.94 -5.09 14.35
CA LEU A 228 -3.93 -4.25 13.67
C LEU A 228 -5.13 -5.04 13.13
N GLY A 229 -5.10 -6.38 13.20
CA GLY A 229 -6.22 -7.23 12.82
C GLY A 229 -6.15 -7.77 11.39
N ALA A 230 -4.99 -7.75 10.74
CA ALA A 230 -4.83 -8.35 9.42
C ALA A 230 -5.23 -9.83 9.43
N LEU A 231 -6.08 -10.23 8.49
CA LEU A 231 -6.57 -11.61 8.35
C LEU A 231 -5.46 -12.58 7.95
N ALA A 232 -4.53 -12.10 7.13
CA ALA A 232 -3.37 -12.85 6.69
C ALA A 232 -2.21 -11.92 6.32
N ILE A 233 -1.00 -12.50 6.31
CA ILE A 233 0.20 -11.91 5.74
C ILE A 233 0.57 -12.73 4.51
N LEU A 234 0.44 -12.15 3.34
CA LEU A 234 0.77 -12.77 2.07
C LEU A 234 2.19 -12.39 1.65
N ASN A 235 2.90 -13.31 1.02
CA ASN A 235 4.23 -13.04 0.47
C ASN A 235 4.16 -12.17 -0.80
N LYS A 236 3.14 -12.42 -1.61
CA LYS A 236 2.85 -11.71 -2.86
C LYS A 236 1.34 -11.56 -3.00
N VAL A 237 0.88 -10.53 -3.68
CA VAL A 237 -0.55 -10.31 -3.89
C VAL A 237 -1.24 -11.47 -4.63
N ILE A 238 -0.52 -12.19 -5.49
CA ILE A 238 -1.05 -13.35 -6.22
C ILE A 238 -1.40 -14.53 -5.27
N ASP A 239 -0.83 -14.58 -4.06
CA ASP A 239 -1.16 -15.60 -3.06
C ASP A 239 -2.61 -15.49 -2.57
N LEU A 240 -3.26 -14.35 -2.83
CA LEU A 240 -4.70 -14.15 -2.64
C LEU A 240 -5.52 -15.28 -3.29
N ASN A 241 -5.07 -15.83 -4.41
CA ASN A 241 -5.78 -16.91 -5.10
C ASN A 241 -6.03 -18.16 -4.22
N SER A 242 -5.21 -18.39 -3.21
CA SER A 242 -5.38 -19.51 -2.27
C SER A 242 -6.48 -19.25 -1.24
N TRP A 243 -6.88 -17.99 -1.05
CA TRP A 243 -7.89 -17.53 -0.10
C TRP A 243 -9.26 -17.32 -0.72
N LEU A 244 -9.30 -17.07 -2.02
CA LEU A 244 -10.56 -16.95 -2.75
C LEU A 244 -11.14 -18.36 -2.99
N THR A 245 -12.36 -18.60 -2.50
CA THR A 245 -13.06 -19.88 -2.74
C THR A 245 -13.12 -20.20 -4.23
N LYS A 246 -12.90 -21.47 -4.59
CA LYS A 246 -13.16 -21.95 -5.94
C LYS A 246 -14.66 -21.90 -6.19
N ARG A 247 -15.11 -21.02 -7.05
CA ARG A 247 -16.47 -21.09 -7.64
C ARG A 247 -16.45 -22.00 -8.84
#